data_062f2dd4571a14151d97e7c6007929cd
#
_entry.id   062f2dd4571a14151d97e7c6007929cd
#
_cell.length_a   1.000
_cell.length_b   1.000
_cell.length_c   1.000
_cell.angle_alpha   90.00
_cell.angle_beta   90.00
_cell.angle_gamma   90.00
#
_symmetry.space_group_name_H-M   'P 1'
#
loop_
_entity.id
_entity.type
_entity.pdbx_description
1 polymer ?
#
loop_
_entity_poly.entity_id
_entity_poly.type
_entity_poly.pdbx_seq_one_letter_code
_entity_poly.pdbx_strand_id
1 'polypeptide(L)'
;MKSITLVSTFLFYFINYSQTFTAFGDSILDFQTTTVQFNVSLPTNTIDTTNFGLASVCINLNHSYLSDLTIKISSPDGTEKTLFTNSGGGGNNLVNTCFTSNSTTLLASSSAPFSGNFIPMSQIGAVNNGQNPNGIWKITVYDGAGQDEGNVTNCSITFGSSPFTYFKFNSSKLPIVVINTNGLPIGNDIKTVVDMGIIYNGSGSRNYLADPFTEYNGKIGIEYRGNYSLSLPQKPYSIELIDSIGNSIDSTILGMPAESDWLLLANYNDKSFARNVLANDLFHDLGHYSVRSKHVDVVLDGEYQGIYLLAEKIKRDVNRVDISKLDTNELVGNN
;
A
#
# COMPACT_ATOMS: atom_id res chain seq x y z
N MET A 1 13.68 -63.00 -31.57
CA MET A 1 12.48 -62.16 -31.22
C MET A 1 12.96 -60.91 -30.58
N LYS A 2 12.89 -59.75 -31.28
CA LYS A 2 13.20 -58.40 -30.70
C LYS A 2 11.90 -57.83 -30.20
N SER A 3 11.82 -57.62 -28.90
CA SER A 3 10.67 -56.94 -28.28
C SER A 3 10.74 -55.43 -28.56
N ILE A 4 9.75 -54.87 -29.22
CA ILE A 4 9.59 -53.45 -29.45
C ILE A 4 8.76 -52.92 -28.28
N THR A 5 9.39 -52.18 -27.38
CA THR A 5 8.69 -51.45 -26.32
C THR A 5 8.13 -50.16 -26.90
N LEU A 6 6.81 -50.07 -27.02
CA LEU A 6 6.11 -48.88 -27.46
C LEU A 6 6.05 -47.90 -26.26
N VAL A 7 6.83 -46.82 -26.31
CA VAL A 7 6.74 -45.71 -25.34
C VAL A 7 5.64 -44.79 -25.83
N SER A 8 4.47 -44.86 -25.19
CA SER A 8 3.37 -43.91 -25.42
C SER A 8 3.65 -42.61 -24.67
N THR A 9 4.07 -41.59 -25.42
CA THR A 9 4.21 -40.22 -24.87
C THR A 9 2.82 -39.58 -24.80
N PHE A 10 2.24 -39.50 -23.61
CA PHE A 10 1.03 -38.70 -23.38
C PHE A 10 1.43 -37.25 -23.44
N LEU A 11 1.11 -36.55 -24.52
CA LEU A 11 1.12 -35.09 -24.58
C LEU A 11 -0.08 -34.57 -23.81
N PHE A 12 0.15 -34.05 -22.61
CA PHE A 12 -0.87 -33.26 -21.91
C PHE A 12 -0.97 -31.87 -22.59
N TYR A 13 -1.99 -31.69 -23.41
CA TYR A 13 -2.39 -30.37 -23.85
C TYR A 13 -3.02 -29.63 -22.63
N PHE A 14 -2.30 -28.69 -22.05
CA PHE A 14 -2.91 -27.71 -21.17
C PHE A 14 -3.79 -26.78 -22.02
N ILE A 15 -5.08 -27.07 -22.03
CA ILE A 15 -6.05 -26.14 -22.62
C ILE A 15 -6.17 -24.98 -21.64
N ASN A 16 -5.70 -23.81 -22.07
CA ASN A 16 -5.83 -22.57 -21.28
C ASN A 16 -7.30 -22.15 -21.29
N TYR A 17 -8.07 -22.60 -20.32
CA TYR A 17 -9.43 -22.15 -20.12
C TYR A 17 -9.40 -20.84 -19.31
N SER A 18 -9.85 -19.74 -19.92
CA SER A 18 -10.29 -18.57 -19.17
C SER A 18 -11.72 -18.82 -18.70
N GLN A 19 -12.01 -18.63 -17.42
CA GLN A 19 -13.34 -18.79 -16.86
C GLN A 19 -13.77 -17.54 -16.13
N THR A 20 -14.92 -16.99 -16.55
CA THR A 20 -15.50 -15.75 -15.98
C THR A 20 -16.75 -16.07 -15.18
N PHE A 21 -16.82 -15.51 -13.98
CA PHE A 21 -17.99 -15.53 -13.11
C PHE A 21 -18.55 -14.11 -13.04
N THR A 22 -19.85 -13.97 -13.30
CA THR A 22 -20.54 -12.68 -13.26
C THR A 22 -21.62 -12.72 -12.17
N ALA A 23 -21.72 -11.64 -11.43
CA ALA A 23 -22.74 -11.44 -10.41
C ALA A 23 -23.30 -10.02 -10.47
N PHE A 24 -24.55 -9.86 -10.03
CA PHE A 24 -25.23 -8.57 -9.95
C PHE A 24 -25.13 -8.05 -8.53
N GLY A 25 -25.07 -6.73 -8.40
CA GLY A 25 -25.02 -6.07 -7.09
C GLY A 25 -26.38 -5.45 -6.75
N ASP A 26 -26.34 -4.55 -5.77
CA ASP A 26 -27.48 -3.89 -5.17
C ASP A 26 -27.17 -2.39 -4.98
N SER A 27 -28.05 -1.67 -4.30
CA SER A 27 -27.89 -0.24 -3.98
C SER A 27 -26.62 0.00 -3.17
N ILE A 28 -25.96 1.11 -3.45
CA ILE A 28 -24.86 1.67 -2.67
C ILE A 28 -25.49 2.80 -1.85
N LEU A 29 -25.46 2.65 -0.52
CA LEU A 29 -26.04 3.61 0.42
C LEU A 29 -24.95 4.22 1.30
N ASP A 30 -25.15 5.47 1.71
CA ASP A 30 -24.27 6.23 2.58
C ASP A 30 -23.81 5.42 3.81
N PHE A 31 -22.50 5.40 4.08
CA PHE A 31 -21.85 4.73 5.21
C PHE A 31 -22.13 3.23 5.32
N GLN A 32 -22.46 2.58 4.19
CA GLN A 32 -22.77 1.15 4.14
C GLN A 32 -21.84 0.40 3.17
N THR A 33 -21.81 -0.91 3.35
CA THR A 33 -21.07 -1.82 2.46
C THR A 33 -22.03 -2.65 1.65
N THR A 34 -22.00 -2.51 0.33
CA THR A 34 -22.67 -3.38 -0.61
C THR A 34 -21.74 -4.52 -0.99
N THR A 35 -22.24 -5.76 -0.98
CA THR A 35 -21.44 -6.97 -1.26
C THR A 35 -21.99 -7.72 -2.46
N VAL A 36 -21.15 -7.97 -3.46
CA VAL A 36 -21.40 -8.85 -4.61
C VAL A 36 -20.66 -10.17 -4.40
N GLN A 37 -21.37 -11.29 -4.44
CA GLN A 37 -20.80 -12.62 -4.18
C GLN A 37 -20.72 -13.45 -5.45
N PHE A 38 -19.63 -14.23 -5.60
CA PHE A 38 -19.41 -15.14 -6.70
C PHE A 38 -19.19 -16.55 -6.14
N ASN A 39 -20.01 -17.50 -6.55
CA ASN A 39 -19.78 -18.91 -6.26
C ASN A 39 -18.83 -19.47 -7.33
N VAL A 40 -17.54 -19.51 -7.01
CA VAL A 40 -16.50 -19.99 -7.93
C VAL A 40 -16.37 -21.50 -7.82
N SER A 41 -16.39 -22.16 -8.98
CA SER A 41 -16.11 -23.58 -9.12
C SER A 41 -15.22 -23.79 -10.35
N LEU A 42 -13.97 -24.08 -10.12
CA LEU A 42 -12.93 -24.30 -11.11
C LEU A 42 -12.46 -25.75 -11.05
N PRO A 43 -11.93 -26.30 -12.15
CA PRO A 43 -11.40 -27.67 -12.19
C PRO A 43 -10.06 -27.82 -11.45
N THR A 44 -9.50 -26.74 -10.94
CA THR A 44 -8.26 -26.73 -10.15
C THR A 44 -8.54 -26.41 -8.69
N ASN A 45 -7.69 -26.95 -7.79
CA ASN A 45 -7.70 -26.64 -6.36
C ASN A 45 -6.58 -25.68 -5.96
N THR A 46 -5.84 -25.14 -6.92
CA THR A 46 -4.77 -24.17 -6.66
C THR A 46 -4.74 -23.10 -7.73
N ILE A 47 -4.48 -21.86 -7.32
CA ILE A 47 -4.18 -20.74 -8.20
C ILE A 47 -2.82 -20.14 -7.83
N ASP A 48 -2.08 -19.69 -8.82
CA ASP A 48 -0.76 -19.07 -8.62
C ASP A 48 -0.56 -17.84 -9.52
N THR A 49 0.55 -17.17 -9.36
CA THR A 49 0.89 -15.96 -10.11
C THR A 49 1.55 -16.23 -11.46
N THR A 50 1.68 -17.49 -11.86
CA THR A 50 2.48 -17.89 -13.03
C THR A 50 1.68 -18.65 -14.08
N ASN A 51 0.91 -19.66 -13.64
CA ASN A 51 0.26 -20.59 -14.56
C ASN A 51 -1.23 -20.30 -14.73
N PHE A 52 -1.94 -20.20 -13.62
CA PHE A 52 -3.39 -20.00 -13.63
C PHE A 52 -3.87 -19.33 -12.33
N GLY A 53 -4.64 -18.27 -12.45
CA GLY A 53 -5.18 -17.55 -11.29
C GLY A 53 -6.12 -16.42 -11.69
N LEU A 54 -6.51 -15.60 -10.73
CA LEU A 54 -7.30 -14.41 -10.99
C LEU A 54 -6.53 -13.47 -11.92
N ALA A 55 -7.11 -13.11 -13.05
CA ALA A 55 -6.47 -12.33 -14.11
C ALA A 55 -7.19 -11.01 -14.42
N SER A 56 -8.48 -10.91 -14.09
CA SER A 56 -9.27 -9.72 -14.31
C SER A 56 -10.43 -9.60 -13.31
N VAL A 57 -10.74 -8.36 -12.95
CA VAL A 57 -11.93 -7.97 -12.17
C VAL A 57 -12.57 -6.78 -12.86
N CYS A 58 -13.81 -6.93 -13.31
CA CYS A 58 -14.55 -5.85 -13.97
C CYS A 58 -15.74 -5.42 -13.15
N ILE A 59 -16.03 -4.12 -13.15
CA ILE A 59 -17.06 -3.49 -12.34
C ILE A 59 -17.86 -2.52 -13.19
N ASN A 60 -19.18 -2.62 -13.08
CA ASN A 60 -20.13 -1.64 -13.57
C ASN A 60 -20.95 -1.13 -12.40
N LEU A 61 -20.85 0.16 -12.10
CA LEU A 61 -21.64 0.81 -11.07
C LEU A 61 -21.97 2.25 -11.46
N ASN A 62 -23.09 2.73 -10.96
CA ASN A 62 -23.46 4.12 -10.98
C ASN A 62 -23.28 4.69 -9.58
N HIS A 63 -22.64 5.84 -9.48
CA HIS A 63 -22.50 6.61 -8.24
C HIS A 63 -22.17 8.05 -8.61
N SER A 64 -22.71 9.01 -7.87
CA SER A 64 -22.57 10.43 -8.20
C SER A 64 -21.28 11.05 -7.73
N TYR A 65 -20.54 10.42 -6.78
CA TYR A 65 -19.27 10.92 -6.27
C TYR A 65 -18.27 9.77 -6.00
N LEU A 66 -17.43 9.46 -6.97
CA LEU A 66 -16.59 8.25 -6.94
C LEU A 66 -15.53 8.24 -5.85
N SER A 67 -15.04 9.39 -5.37
CA SER A 67 -14.02 9.42 -4.32
C SER A 67 -14.52 8.95 -2.96
N ASP A 68 -15.83 8.84 -2.76
CA ASP A 68 -16.41 8.32 -1.53
C ASP A 68 -16.31 6.81 -1.43
N LEU A 69 -16.09 6.15 -2.58
CA LEU A 69 -16.09 4.71 -2.68
C LEU A 69 -14.74 4.08 -2.35
N THR A 70 -14.81 2.98 -1.60
CA THR A 70 -13.73 2.01 -1.46
C THR A 70 -14.22 0.64 -1.92
N ILE A 71 -13.54 0.10 -2.95
CA ILE A 71 -13.90 -1.19 -3.56
C ILE A 71 -12.79 -2.19 -3.32
N LYS A 72 -13.14 -3.35 -2.78
CA LYS A 72 -12.19 -4.42 -2.49
C LYS A 72 -12.65 -5.75 -3.07
N ILE A 73 -11.71 -6.67 -3.29
CA ILE A 73 -11.95 -8.07 -3.61
C ILE A 73 -11.44 -8.94 -2.47
N SER A 74 -12.21 -9.96 -2.11
CA SER A 74 -11.82 -10.96 -1.10
C SER A 74 -11.93 -12.36 -1.68
N SER A 75 -10.92 -13.19 -1.47
CA SER A 75 -10.85 -14.59 -1.87
C SER A 75 -11.39 -15.53 -0.76
N PRO A 76 -11.63 -16.84 -1.06
CA PRO A 76 -12.16 -17.79 -0.09
C PRO A 76 -11.28 -18.00 1.16
N ASP A 77 -9.97 -17.82 1.07
CA ASP A 77 -9.02 -17.89 2.21
C ASP A 77 -9.03 -16.64 3.10
N GLY A 78 -9.83 -15.61 2.74
CA GLY A 78 -9.92 -14.35 3.46
C GLY A 78 -8.90 -13.28 3.02
N THR A 79 -8.05 -13.55 2.02
CA THR A 79 -7.14 -12.53 1.47
C THR A 79 -7.97 -11.41 0.81
N GLU A 80 -7.84 -10.19 1.32
CA GLU A 80 -8.56 -9.01 0.82
C GLU A 80 -7.59 -8.02 0.18
N LYS A 81 -7.99 -7.43 -0.96
CA LYS A 81 -7.19 -6.44 -1.71
C LYS A 81 -8.05 -5.31 -2.26
N THR A 82 -7.52 -4.08 -2.19
CA THR A 82 -8.19 -2.89 -2.70
C THR A 82 -8.05 -2.77 -4.21
N LEU A 83 -9.16 -2.66 -4.90
CA LEU A 83 -9.25 -2.39 -6.33
C LEU A 83 -9.26 -0.89 -6.62
N PHE A 84 -10.03 -0.15 -5.85
CA PHE A 84 -10.33 1.26 -6.07
C PHE A 84 -10.60 1.94 -4.72
N THR A 85 -10.06 3.13 -4.48
CA THR A 85 -10.40 3.98 -3.33
C THR A 85 -10.03 5.43 -3.61
N ASN A 86 -10.80 6.38 -3.07
CA ASN A 86 -10.53 7.82 -3.09
C ASN A 86 -10.06 8.34 -4.47
N SER A 87 -10.70 7.91 -5.55
CA SER A 87 -10.32 8.24 -6.90
C SER A 87 -11.48 8.80 -7.72
N GLY A 88 -11.19 9.63 -8.72
CA GLY A 88 -12.20 10.21 -9.60
C GLY A 88 -12.80 11.52 -9.09
N GLY A 89 -12.52 11.94 -7.85
CA GLY A 89 -13.08 13.17 -7.27
C GLY A 89 -14.61 13.17 -7.33
N GLY A 90 -15.22 14.30 -7.64
CA GLY A 90 -16.66 14.44 -7.89
C GLY A 90 -17.15 13.88 -9.24
N GLY A 91 -16.36 13.02 -9.89
CA GLY A 91 -16.79 12.34 -11.09
C GLY A 91 -17.66 11.13 -10.80
N ASN A 92 -18.38 10.65 -11.82
CA ASN A 92 -19.44 9.65 -11.69
C ASN A 92 -19.06 8.37 -12.43
N ASN A 93 -19.53 7.24 -11.94
CA ASN A 93 -19.66 5.95 -12.58
C ASN A 93 -18.37 5.23 -12.97
N LEU A 94 -18.41 3.91 -12.78
CA LEU A 94 -17.52 2.95 -13.40
C LEU A 94 -18.28 2.21 -14.49
N VAL A 95 -17.84 2.33 -15.75
CA VAL A 95 -18.53 1.78 -16.91
C VAL A 95 -17.61 0.81 -17.63
N ASN A 96 -17.88 -0.50 -17.52
CA ASN A 96 -16.96 -1.52 -18.03
C ASN A 96 -15.51 -1.27 -17.56
N THR A 97 -15.36 -0.92 -16.28
CA THR A 97 -14.06 -0.63 -15.66
C THR A 97 -13.45 -1.94 -15.22
N CYS A 98 -12.37 -2.34 -15.86
CA CYS A 98 -11.71 -3.60 -15.60
C CYS A 98 -10.31 -3.36 -15.02
N PHE A 99 -10.01 -4.02 -13.93
CA PHE A 99 -8.65 -4.19 -13.43
C PHE A 99 -8.09 -5.47 -14.05
N THR A 100 -6.96 -5.38 -14.76
CA THR A 100 -6.40 -6.52 -15.49
C THR A 100 -4.90 -6.64 -15.27
N SER A 101 -4.39 -7.86 -15.30
CA SER A 101 -2.97 -8.16 -15.10
C SER A 101 -2.04 -7.51 -16.13
N ASN A 102 -2.54 -7.21 -17.32
CA ASN A 102 -1.75 -6.68 -18.44
C ASN A 102 -1.93 -5.18 -18.62
N SER A 103 -2.75 -4.49 -17.81
CA SER A 103 -2.94 -3.05 -17.96
C SER A 103 -1.68 -2.28 -17.55
N THR A 104 -1.43 -1.19 -18.26
CA THR A 104 -0.41 -0.19 -17.94
C THR A 104 -1.00 1.17 -17.59
N THR A 105 -2.33 1.29 -17.62
CA THR A 105 -3.04 2.55 -17.37
C THR A 105 -3.36 2.71 -15.89
N LEU A 106 -2.92 3.80 -15.29
CA LEU A 106 -3.28 4.18 -13.93
C LEU A 106 -4.64 4.90 -13.92
N LEU A 107 -5.46 4.66 -12.89
CA LEU A 107 -6.68 5.46 -12.66
C LEU A 107 -6.37 6.95 -12.56
N ALA A 108 -5.28 7.32 -11.88
CA ALA A 108 -4.85 8.71 -11.72
C ALA A 108 -4.48 9.43 -13.03
N SER A 109 -4.28 8.70 -14.13
CA SER A 109 -4.03 9.27 -15.45
C SER A 109 -5.30 9.38 -16.32
N SER A 110 -6.45 9.09 -15.75
CA SER A 110 -7.76 9.08 -16.41
C SER A 110 -8.78 9.90 -15.63
N SER A 111 -9.91 10.18 -16.21
CA SER A 111 -11.02 10.88 -15.56
C SER A 111 -12.30 10.06 -15.64
N ALA A 112 -13.20 10.27 -14.67
CA ALA A 112 -14.51 9.65 -14.69
C ALA A 112 -15.39 10.22 -15.85
N PRO A 113 -16.34 9.42 -16.38
CA PRO A 113 -16.59 8.03 -16.02
C PRO A 113 -15.42 7.13 -16.44
N PHE A 114 -14.91 6.32 -15.50
CA PHE A 114 -13.82 5.40 -15.83
C PHE A 114 -14.35 4.28 -16.73
N SER A 115 -13.65 4.02 -17.83
CA SER A 115 -13.97 2.94 -18.76
C SER A 115 -12.71 2.34 -19.35
N GLY A 116 -12.67 1.02 -19.47
CA GLY A 116 -11.51 0.28 -20.00
C GLY A 116 -10.68 -0.44 -18.95
N ASN A 117 -9.40 -0.70 -19.25
CA ASN A 117 -8.52 -1.52 -18.45
C ASN A 117 -7.55 -0.67 -17.64
N PHE A 118 -7.47 -0.93 -16.34
CA PHE A 118 -6.63 -0.20 -15.39
C PHE A 118 -5.75 -1.12 -14.55
N ILE A 119 -4.67 -0.55 -14.03
CA ILE A 119 -3.88 -1.17 -12.96
C ILE A 119 -4.68 -1.04 -11.65
N PRO A 120 -4.83 -2.12 -10.86
CA PRO A 120 -5.46 -2.05 -9.55
C PRO A 120 -4.62 -1.22 -8.56
N MET A 121 -5.26 -0.64 -7.55
CA MET A 121 -4.58 0.23 -6.58
C MET A 121 -3.72 -0.53 -5.58
N SER A 122 -3.98 -1.83 -5.39
CA SER A 122 -3.12 -2.71 -4.57
C SER A 122 -2.64 -3.92 -5.36
N GLN A 123 -1.73 -4.68 -4.78
CA GLN A 123 -1.17 -5.89 -5.40
C GLN A 123 -2.17 -7.06 -5.34
N ILE A 124 -3.18 -7.04 -6.21
CA ILE A 124 -4.24 -8.07 -6.26
C ILE A 124 -3.68 -9.48 -6.44
N GLY A 125 -2.54 -9.62 -7.11
CA GLY A 125 -1.90 -10.92 -7.29
C GLY A 125 -1.64 -11.69 -5.99
N ALA A 126 -1.69 -11.03 -4.84
CA ALA A 126 -1.58 -11.71 -3.54
C ALA A 126 -2.73 -12.70 -3.27
N VAL A 127 -3.87 -12.62 -3.97
CA VAL A 127 -4.92 -13.65 -3.91
C VAL A 127 -4.51 -14.94 -4.65
N ASN A 128 -3.53 -14.87 -5.56
CA ASN A 128 -2.99 -16.01 -6.31
C ASN A 128 -1.83 -16.66 -5.53
N ASN A 129 -2.06 -17.00 -4.27
CA ASN A 129 -1.06 -17.38 -3.26
C ASN A 129 -0.88 -18.89 -3.07
N GLY A 130 -1.42 -19.70 -3.97
CA GLY A 130 -1.44 -21.17 -3.86
C GLY A 130 -2.73 -21.72 -3.23
N GLN A 131 -3.70 -20.84 -2.91
CA GLN A 131 -4.97 -21.24 -2.30
C GLN A 131 -5.86 -22.03 -3.26
N ASN A 132 -6.84 -22.72 -2.67
CA ASN A 132 -7.96 -23.28 -3.41
C ASN A 132 -8.93 -22.15 -3.80
N PRO A 133 -9.15 -21.89 -5.11
CA PRO A 133 -10.02 -20.82 -5.56
C PRO A 133 -11.51 -21.14 -5.43
N ASN A 134 -11.86 -22.41 -5.20
CA ASN A 134 -13.24 -22.85 -5.13
C ASN A 134 -13.90 -22.37 -3.84
N GLY A 135 -15.03 -21.72 -3.97
CA GLY A 135 -15.75 -21.13 -2.84
C GLY A 135 -16.32 -19.75 -3.16
N ILE A 136 -16.56 -18.97 -2.10
CA ILE A 136 -17.19 -17.65 -2.23
C ILE A 136 -16.12 -16.59 -2.33
N TRP A 137 -16.08 -15.91 -3.47
CA TRP A 137 -15.36 -14.66 -3.69
C TRP A 137 -16.31 -13.50 -3.49
N LYS A 138 -15.81 -12.36 -3.03
CA LYS A 138 -16.62 -11.16 -2.80
C LYS A 138 -15.97 -9.94 -3.40
N ILE A 139 -16.79 -9.06 -3.97
CA ILE A 139 -16.45 -7.66 -4.19
C ILE A 139 -17.29 -6.85 -3.22
N THR A 140 -16.64 -6.04 -2.39
CA THR A 140 -17.31 -5.12 -1.46
C THR A 140 -17.12 -3.69 -1.97
N VAL A 141 -18.20 -2.90 -1.92
CA VAL A 141 -18.23 -1.48 -2.24
C VAL A 141 -18.71 -0.77 -0.99
N TYR A 142 -17.81 -0.04 -0.34
CA TYR A 142 -18.11 0.79 0.82
C TYR A 142 -18.22 2.24 0.37
N ASP A 143 -19.29 2.91 0.75
CA ASP A 143 -19.46 4.33 0.63
C ASP A 143 -19.12 4.99 1.97
N GLY A 144 -18.10 5.86 1.96
CA GLY A 144 -17.54 6.48 3.16
C GLY A 144 -18.05 7.90 3.44
N ALA A 145 -18.99 8.42 2.64
CA ALA A 145 -19.54 9.76 2.81
C ALA A 145 -21.07 9.77 2.73
N GLY A 146 -21.67 10.91 2.87
CA GLY A 146 -23.13 11.09 2.79
C GLY A 146 -23.53 11.96 1.61
N GLN A 147 -24.82 11.88 1.23
CA GLN A 147 -25.52 12.65 0.20
C GLN A 147 -25.38 12.12 -1.23
N ASP A 148 -24.55 11.12 -1.47
CA ASP A 148 -24.34 10.52 -2.80
C ASP A 148 -24.65 9.03 -2.71
N GLU A 149 -25.58 8.57 -3.49
CA GLU A 149 -26.01 7.16 -3.54
C GLU A 149 -25.80 6.58 -4.94
N GLY A 150 -25.83 5.26 -5.03
CA GLY A 150 -25.64 4.59 -6.29
C GLY A 150 -26.15 3.16 -6.32
N ASN A 151 -25.65 2.42 -7.29
CA ASN A 151 -25.97 1.01 -7.42
C ASN A 151 -24.86 0.27 -8.17
N VAL A 152 -24.57 -0.95 -7.75
CA VAL A 152 -23.71 -1.88 -8.48
C VAL A 152 -24.56 -2.64 -9.48
N THR A 153 -24.35 -2.36 -10.76
CA THR A 153 -25.10 -3.04 -11.84
C THR A 153 -24.67 -4.49 -11.97
N ASN A 154 -23.38 -4.72 -12.17
CA ASN A 154 -22.77 -6.05 -12.18
C ASN A 154 -21.26 -5.97 -11.98
N CYS A 155 -20.72 -7.09 -11.52
CA CYS A 155 -19.28 -7.32 -11.46
C CYS A 155 -18.94 -8.67 -12.08
N SER A 156 -17.69 -8.81 -12.55
CA SER A 156 -17.19 -10.09 -13.00
C SER A 156 -15.75 -10.31 -12.56
N ILE A 157 -15.42 -11.56 -12.28
CA ILE A 157 -14.07 -12.02 -11.98
C ILE A 157 -13.68 -13.10 -13.00
N THR A 158 -12.46 -13.00 -13.53
CA THR A 158 -11.98 -13.92 -14.57
C THR A 158 -10.68 -14.58 -14.11
N PHE A 159 -10.67 -15.90 -14.16
CA PHE A 159 -9.46 -16.71 -13.96
C PHE A 159 -8.89 -17.13 -15.31
N GLY A 160 -7.58 -17.17 -15.41
CA GLY A 160 -6.92 -17.51 -16.68
C GLY A 160 -5.42 -17.70 -16.56
N SER A 161 -4.76 -17.94 -17.70
CA SER A 161 -3.32 -18.20 -17.79
C SER A 161 -2.43 -16.96 -17.76
N SER A 162 -3.02 -15.78 -17.62
CA SER A 162 -2.30 -14.52 -17.39
C SER A 162 -2.75 -13.91 -16.08
N PRO A 163 -2.45 -14.57 -14.92
CA PRO A 163 -2.91 -14.14 -13.63
C PRO A 163 -2.27 -12.82 -13.20
N PHE A 164 -2.91 -12.13 -12.24
CA PHE A 164 -2.25 -11.05 -11.53
C PHE A 164 -1.00 -11.56 -10.83
N THR A 165 0.09 -10.82 -10.93
CA THR A 165 1.32 -11.04 -10.17
C THR A 165 1.40 -10.09 -9.00
N TYR A 166 2.24 -10.40 -8.00
CA TYR A 166 2.57 -9.47 -6.92
C TYR A 166 4.04 -9.58 -6.57
N PHE A 167 4.59 -8.45 -6.13
CA PHE A 167 5.95 -8.41 -5.62
C PHE A 167 5.95 -8.82 -4.15
N LYS A 168 6.50 -9.99 -3.84
CA LYS A 168 6.69 -10.42 -2.46
C LYS A 168 8.03 -9.90 -1.95
N PHE A 169 7.96 -8.81 -1.19
CA PHE A 169 9.13 -8.29 -0.51
C PHE A 169 9.56 -9.24 0.61
N ASN A 170 10.84 -9.58 0.65
CA ASN A 170 11.39 -10.45 1.69
C ASN A 170 12.76 -9.99 2.22
N SER A 171 13.49 -9.19 1.46
CA SER A 171 14.81 -8.70 1.88
C SER A 171 15.28 -7.50 1.10
N SER A 172 16.15 -6.69 1.70
CA SER A 172 16.82 -5.55 1.08
C SER A 172 18.24 -5.35 1.59
N LYS A 173 19.02 -4.49 0.92
CA LYS A 173 20.24 -3.91 1.48
C LYS A 173 19.99 -2.62 2.26
N LEU A 174 18.81 -2.01 2.10
CA LEU A 174 18.37 -0.88 2.93
C LEU A 174 17.82 -1.41 4.26
N PRO A 175 17.86 -0.62 5.34
CA PRO A 175 17.10 -0.93 6.54
C PRO A 175 15.63 -1.13 6.23
N ILE A 176 14.95 -2.03 6.94
CA ILE A 176 13.53 -2.33 6.73
C ILE A 176 12.75 -1.80 7.93
N VAL A 177 11.81 -0.89 7.67
CA VAL A 177 10.84 -0.39 8.64
C VAL A 177 9.56 -1.20 8.49
N VAL A 178 9.17 -1.89 9.55
CA VAL A 178 7.94 -2.69 9.60
C VAL A 178 6.96 -2.00 10.53
N ILE A 179 5.79 -1.66 10.02
CA ILE A 179 4.71 -1.02 10.78
C ILE A 179 3.50 -1.96 10.77
N ASN A 180 2.90 -2.18 11.94
CA ASN A 180 1.70 -2.97 12.07
C ASN A 180 0.62 -2.14 12.78
N THR A 181 -0.43 -1.82 12.05
CA THR A 181 -1.56 -1.04 12.56
C THR A 181 -2.55 -1.88 13.37
N ASN A 182 -2.43 -3.21 13.32
CA ASN A 182 -3.41 -4.14 13.91
C ASN A 182 -4.85 -3.88 13.42
N GLY A 183 -4.98 -3.42 12.17
CA GLY A 183 -6.26 -3.09 11.52
C GLY A 183 -6.82 -1.71 11.89
N LEU A 184 -6.09 -0.89 12.66
CA LEU A 184 -6.49 0.47 12.97
C LEU A 184 -6.23 1.40 11.77
N PRO A 185 -7.14 2.33 11.45
CA PRO A 185 -6.92 3.30 10.38
C PRO A 185 -5.89 4.35 10.81
N ILE A 186 -5.02 4.74 9.87
CA ILE A 186 -4.10 5.86 10.07
C ILE A 186 -4.87 7.17 9.79
N GLY A 187 -4.84 8.11 10.75
CA GLY A 187 -5.51 9.40 10.65
C GLY A 187 -4.67 10.49 9.95
N ASN A 188 -5.31 11.60 9.61
CA ASN A 188 -4.65 12.78 9.03
C ASN A 188 -4.17 13.80 10.11
N ASP A 189 -4.94 13.94 11.21
CA ASP A 189 -4.73 15.00 12.21
C ASP A 189 -4.50 14.44 13.62
N ILE A 190 -4.81 13.16 13.80
CA ILE A 190 -4.66 12.46 15.09
C ILE A 190 -3.79 11.24 14.88
N LYS A 191 -2.69 11.16 15.64
CA LYS A 191 -1.79 10.01 15.58
C LYS A 191 -2.49 8.74 16.06
N THR A 192 -2.43 7.71 15.25
CA THR A 192 -2.85 6.35 15.61
C THR A 192 -1.69 5.63 16.28
N VAL A 193 -1.94 5.01 17.43
CA VAL A 193 -0.91 4.23 18.14
C VAL A 193 -0.80 2.85 17.52
N VAL A 194 0.40 2.51 17.04
CA VAL A 194 0.68 1.28 16.30
C VAL A 194 2.04 0.69 16.70
N ASP A 195 2.36 -0.51 16.23
CA ASP A 195 3.66 -1.13 16.42
C ASP A 195 4.63 -0.79 15.29
N MET A 196 5.89 -0.52 15.60
CA MET A 196 6.97 -0.35 14.62
C MET A 196 8.21 -1.12 15.04
N GLY A 197 8.83 -1.78 14.06
CA GLY A 197 10.16 -2.36 14.19
C GLY A 197 11.09 -1.94 13.06
N ILE A 198 12.38 -1.84 13.32
CA ILE A 198 13.40 -1.54 12.30
C ILE A 198 14.46 -2.63 12.32
N ILE A 199 14.68 -3.23 11.14
CA ILE A 199 15.68 -4.27 10.91
C ILE A 199 16.87 -3.64 10.19
N TYR A 200 18.06 -3.73 10.79
CA TYR A 200 19.30 -3.28 10.18
C TYR A 200 20.50 -4.10 10.66
N ASN A 201 21.05 -4.93 9.77
CA ASN A 201 22.17 -5.84 10.04
C ASN A 201 23.55 -5.19 9.79
N GLY A 202 23.61 -3.86 9.69
CA GLY A 202 24.83 -3.11 9.42
C GLY A 202 25.09 -2.82 7.95
N SER A 203 26.00 -1.88 7.70
CA SER A 203 26.34 -1.40 6.36
C SER A 203 26.83 -2.54 5.46
N GLY A 204 26.28 -2.62 4.25
CA GLY A 204 26.61 -3.64 3.25
C GLY A 204 25.95 -5.01 3.47
N SER A 205 25.38 -5.26 4.63
CA SER A 205 24.66 -6.49 4.93
C SER A 205 23.25 -6.49 4.30
N ARG A 206 22.70 -7.68 4.09
CA ARG A 206 21.31 -7.82 3.67
C ARG A 206 20.42 -8.00 4.89
N ASN A 207 19.32 -7.28 4.92
CA ASN A 207 18.27 -7.36 5.91
C ASN A 207 17.14 -8.23 5.35
N TYR A 208 16.65 -9.21 6.10
CA TYR A 208 15.53 -10.05 5.75
C TYR A 208 14.32 -9.68 6.59
N LEU A 209 13.12 -9.73 6.03
CA LEU A 209 11.89 -9.41 6.77
C LEU A 209 11.66 -10.34 7.98
N ALA A 210 12.27 -11.51 7.96
CA ALA A 210 12.22 -12.48 9.07
C ALA A 210 13.28 -12.25 10.16
N ASP A 211 14.21 -11.31 9.96
CA ASP A 211 15.23 -11.01 10.96
C ASP A 211 14.61 -10.28 12.18
N PRO A 212 15.24 -10.36 13.35
CA PRO A 212 14.80 -9.60 14.51
C PRO A 212 14.94 -8.09 14.29
N PHE A 213 14.11 -7.31 14.96
CA PHE A 213 14.26 -5.86 15.01
C PHE A 213 15.50 -5.47 15.80
N THR A 214 16.46 -4.82 15.16
CA THR A 214 17.80 -4.55 15.72
C THR A 214 18.03 -3.08 16.08
N GLU A 215 17.31 -2.15 15.42
CA GLU A 215 17.47 -0.70 15.61
C GLU A 215 16.36 -0.10 16.49
N TYR A 216 15.12 -0.49 16.26
CA TYR A 216 13.97 -0.05 17.03
C TYR A 216 12.94 -1.18 17.10
N ASN A 217 12.28 -1.30 18.27
CA ASN A 217 11.14 -2.20 18.45
C ASN A 217 10.24 -1.62 19.55
N GLY A 218 9.12 -1.02 19.17
CA GLY A 218 8.26 -0.35 20.13
C GLY A 218 6.98 0.22 19.53
N LYS A 219 6.28 1.03 20.32
CA LYS A 219 5.08 1.76 19.90
C LYS A 219 5.46 3.08 19.25
N ILE A 220 4.64 3.46 18.27
CA ILE A 220 4.69 4.78 17.65
C ILE A 220 3.29 5.39 17.56
N GLY A 221 3.23 6.72 17.59
CA GLY A 221 2.09 7.45 17.06
C GLY A 221 2.34 7.77 15.59
N ILE A 222 1.49 7.32 14.68
CA ILE A 222 1.60 7.54 13.24
C ILE A 222 0.41 8.33 12.70
N GLU A 223 0.68 9.24 11.78
CA GLU A 223 -0.35 9.99 11.04
C GLU A 223 0.09 10.22 9.60
N TYR A 224 -0.87 10.41 8.71
CA TYR A 224 -0.57 10.92 7.37
C TYR A 224 -0.07 12.36 7.47
N ARG A 225 0.77 12.76 6.51
CA ARG A 225 1.26 14.13 6.42
C ARG A 225 1.30 14.64 4.99
N GLY A 226 1.34 15.98 4.87
CA GLY A 226 1.41 16.70 3.60
C GLY A 226 0.03 17.06 3.07
N ASN A 227 0.01 17.76 1.95
CA ASN A 227 -1.20 18.19 1.26
C ASN A 227 -1.23 17.50 -0.11
N TYR A 228 -0.50 18.04 -1.10
CA TYR A 228 -0.41 17.45 -2.43
C TYR A 228 0.13 16.00 -2.40
N SER A 229 1.13 15.71 -1.57
CA SER A 229 1.70 14.36 -1.47
C SER A 229 0.72 13.30 -0.97
N LEU A 230 -0.34 13.69 -0.27
CA LEU A 230 -1.41 12.76 0.13
C LEU A 230 -2.28 12.30 -1.04
N SER A 231 -2.33 13.05 -2.14
CA SER A 231 -3.04 12.62 -3.35
C SER A 231 -2.25 11.59 -4.16
N LEU A 232 -0.95 11.40 -3.87
CA LEU A 232 -0.10 10.44 -4.58
C LEU A 232 -0.28 9.01 -4.05
N PRO A 233 0.00 7.98 -4.84
CA PRO A 233 -0.13 6.59 -4.43
C PRO A 233 0.71 6.23 -3.20
N GLN A 234 1.97 6.69 -3.13
CA GLN A 234 2.83 6.48 -1.96
C GLN A 234 2.62 7.60 -0.95
N LYS A 235 2.12 7.25 0.24
CA LYS A 235 1.73 8.21 1.28
C LYS A 235 2.90 8.53 2.22
N PRO A 236 3.18 9.79 2.52
CA PRO A 236 4.15 10.15 3.55
C PRO A 236 3.51 10.14 4.96
N TYR A 237 4.36 9.85 5.98
CA TYR A 237 3.91 9.75 7.36
C TYR A 237 4.73 10.63 8.30
N SER A 238 4.09 11.11 9.37
CA SER A 238 4.72 11.66 10.57
C SER A 238 4.70 10.59 11.65
N ILE A 239 5.81 10.39 12.34
CA ILE A 239 6.00 9.35 13.35
C ILE A 239 6.48 10.01 14.64
N GLU A 240 5.95 9.57 15.76
CA GLU A 240 6.44 9.88 17.09
C GLU A 240 6.71 8.59 17.86
N LEU A 241 7.92 8.42 18.35
CA LEU A 241 8.27 7.28 19.21
C LEU A 241 7.63 7.48 20.59
N ILE A 242 6.93 6.46 21.07
CA ILE A 242 6.22 6.53 22.35
C ILE A 242 6.49 5.28 23.21
N ASP A 243 6.38 5.45 24.52
CA ASP A 243 6.39 4.35 25.47
C ASP A 243 5.04 3.60 25.51
N SER A 244 4.96 2.59 26.37
CA SER A 244 3.76 1.76 26.53
C SER A 244 2.54 2.50 27.09
N ILE A 245 2.75 3.68 27.68
CA ILE A 245 1.67 4.53 28.25
C ILE A 245 1.41 5.78 27.42
N GLY A 246 2.09 5.94 26.26
CA GLY A 246 1.84 7.00 25.29
C GLY A 246 2.68 8.26 25.45
N ASN A 247 3.71 8.27 26.29
CA ASN A 247 4.62 9.42 26.38
C ASN A 247 5.68 9.32 25.26
N SER A 248 6.07 10.49 24.74
CA SER A 248 7.19 10.59 23.77
C SER A 248 8.50 10.09 24.39
N ILE A 249 9.24 9.30 23.62
CA ILE A 249 10.58 8.81 24.00
C ILE A 249 11.60 9.14 22.93
N ASP A 250 12.76 9.65 23.34
CA ASP A 250 13.85 9.91 22.42
C ASP A 250 14.67 8.64 22.22
N SER A 251 14.92 8.30 20.96
CA SER A 251 15.78 7.18 20.58
C SER A 251 16.63 7.54 19.37
N THR A 252 17.86 7.03 19.36
CA THR A 252 18.69 7.05 18.15
C THR A 252 18.13 6.05 17.15
N ILE A 253 18.07 6.45 15.88
CA ILE A 253 17.64 5.56 14.78
C ILE A 253 18.68 5.65 13.65
N LEU A 254 19.22 4.51 13.23
CA LEU A 254 20.17 4.36 12.13
C LEU A 254 21.36 5.34 12.21
N GLY A 255 21.85 5.57 13.43
CA GLY A 255 22.98 6.46 13.73
C GLY A 255 22.63 7.96 13.71
N MET A 256 21.39 8.34 13.53
CA MET A 256 20.91 9.71 13.69
C MET A 256 20.68 10.02 15.18
N PRO A 257 20.88 11.27 15.63
CA PRO A 257 20.72 11.67 17.03
C PRO A 257 19.36 11.33 17.62
N ALA A 258 19.34 11.04 18.92
CA ALA A 258 18.13 10.68 19.64
C ALA A 258 17.06 11.77 19.55
N GLU A 259 15.85 11.35 19.24
CA GLU A 259 14.66 12.19 19.12
C GLU A 259 13.41 11.31 19.06
N SER A 260 12.27 11.87 19.42
CA SER A 260 10.99 11.19 19.32
C SER A 260 10.29 11.39 17.96
N ASP A 261 10.46 12.55 17.34
CA ASP A 261 9.75 12.92 16.10
C ASP A 261 10.54 12.61 14.82
N TRP A 262 9.95 11.79 13.96
CA TRP A 262 10.54 11.36 12.69
C TRP A 262 9.53 11.48 11.54
N LEU A 263 10.02 11.42 10.31
CA LEU A 263 9.23 11.47 9.08
C LEU A 263 9.57 10.27 8.19
N LEU A 264 8.58 9.65 7.60
CA LEU A 264 8.73 8.80 6.42
C LEU A 264 8.30 9.61 5.19
N LEU A 265 9.27 10.13 4.47
CA LEU A 265 9.02 10.93 3.28
C LEU A 265 8.90 10.04 2.05
N ALA A 266 7.76 10.12 1.39
CA ALA A 266 7.49 9.43 0.14
C ALA A 266 7.96 10.30 -1.03
N ASN A 267 9.01 9.86 -1.74
CA ASN A 267 9.57 10.59 -2.88
C ASN A 267 8.96 10.12 -4.21
N TYR A 268 7.63 9.95 -4.27
CA TYR A 268 6.92 9.35 -5.40
C TYR A 268 7.24 10.01 -6.74
N ASN A 269 7.36 11.34 -6.77
CA ASN A 269 7.66 12.11 -7.98
C ASN A 269 9.16 12.24 -8.28
N ASP A 270 10.04 11.86 -7.34
CA ASP A 270 11.49 11.84 -7.55
C ASP A 270 11.98 10.41 -7.80
N LYS A 271 12.01 10.00 -9.05
CA LYS A 271 12.45 8.65 -9.44
C LYS A 271 13.91 8.35 -9.15
N SER A 272 14.72 9.37 -8.84
CA SER A 272 16.12 9.19 -8.40
C SER A 272 16.22 8.89 -6.91
N PHE A 273 15.19 9.24 -6.11
CA PHE A 273 15.21 9.24 -4.63
C PHE A 273 16.34 10.05 -4.00
N ALA A 274 17.07 10.87 -4.79
CA ALA A 274 18.32 11.51 -4.38
C ALA A 274 18.20 13.01 -4.13
N ARG A 275 17.20 13.71 -4.72
CA ARG A 275 17.17 15.18 -4.72
C ARG A 275 17.14 15.78 -3.31
N ASN A 276 16.28 15.26 -2.43
CA ASN A 276 16.18 15.76 -1.05
C ASN A 276 17.46 15.45 -0.27
N VAL A 277 18.02 14.26 -0.43
CA VAL A 277 19.27 13.86 0.25
C VAL A 277 20.41 14.75 -0.20
N LEU A 278 20.61 14.89 -1.52
CA LEU A 278 21.70 15.72 -2.08
C LEU A 278 21.61 17.18 -1.63
N ALA A 279 20.41 17.77 -1.65
CA ALA A 279 20.22 19.14 -1.21
C ALA A 279 20.57 19.33 0.27
N ASN A 280 20.14 18.38 1.12
CA ASN A 280 20.42 18.41 2.56
C ASN A 280 21.91 18.18 2.84
N ASP A 281 22.53 17.20 2.17
CA ASP A 281 23.96 16.90 2.35
C ASP A 281 24.84 18.10 1.93
N LEU A 282 24.55 18.73 0.77
CA LEU A 282 25.26 19.92 0.33
C LEU A 282 25.13 21.08 1.32
N PHE A 283 23.95 21.29 1.91
CA PHE A 283 23.74 22.35 2.89
C PHE A 283 24.46 22.05 4.22
N HIS A 284 24.52 20.77 4.60
CA HIS A 284 25.27 20.30 5.76
C HIS A 284 26.79 20.53 5.55
N ASP A 285 27.33 20.21 4.36
CA ASP A 285 28.74 20.39 4.02
C ASP A 285 29.18 21.88 4.03
N LEU A 286 28.22 22.81 3.89
CA LEU A 286 28.45 24.26 4.06
C LEU A 286 28.49 24.67 5.54
N GLY A 287 28.36 23.72 6.50
CA GLY A 287 28.42 23.99 7.94
C GLY A 287 27.11 24.43 8.56
N HIS A 288 25.97 24.23 7.88
CA HIS A 288 24.65 24.54 8.40
C HIS A 288 23.91 23.29 8.86
N TYR A 289 22.97 23.46 9.80
CA TYR A 289 22.03 22.38 10.11
C TYR A 289 21.17 22.07 8.88
N SER A 290 21.11 20.81 8.56
CA SER A 290 20.22 20.26 7.54
C SER A 290 19.60 18.94 8.02
N VAL A 291 18.47 18.57 7.45
CA VAL A 291 17.74 17.36 7.81
C VAL A 291 18.56 16.11 7.45
N ARG A 292 18.96 15.35 8.46
CA ARG A 292 19.57 14.03 8.25
C ARG A 292 18.51 13.02 7.88
N SER A 293 18.84 12.11 6.98
CA SER A 293 17.91 11.09 6.53
C SER A 293 18.62 9.80 6.11
N LYS A 294 17.87 8.70 6.09
CA LYS A 294 18.31 7.39 5.61
C LYS A 294 17.27 6.82 4.67
N HIS A 295 17.69 6.25 3.56
CA HIS A 295 16.80 5.44 2.74
C HIS A 295 16.43 4.17 3.48
N VAL A 296 15.16 3.84 3.49
CA VAL A 296 14.60 2.64 4.12
C VAL A 296 13.55 2.02 3.23
N ASP A 297 13.39 0.71 3.30
CA ASP A 297 12.22 0.03 2.76
C ASP A 297 11.12 0.01 3.82
N VAL A 298 9.87 0.25 3.43
CA VAL A 298 8.74 0.27 4.35
C VAL A 298 7.79 -0.87 4.03
N VAL A 299 7.42 -1.62 5.07
CA VAL A 299 6.37 -2.63 5.05
C VAL A 299 5.30 -2.22 6.05
N LEU A 300 4.07 -2.04 5.59
CA LEU A 300 2.91 -1.67 6.39
C LEU A 300 1.88 -2.78 6.32
N ASP A 301 1.51 -3.35 7.48
CA ASP A 301 0.57 -4.47 7.59
C ASP A 301 0.89 -5.65 6.64
N GLY A 302 2.18 -5.96 6.51
CA GLY A 302 2.69 -7.01 5.63
C GLY A 302 2.79 -6.65 4.15
N GLU A 303 2.35 -5.45 3.74
CA GLU A 303 2.46 -4.97 2.37
C GLU A 303 3.65 -4.03 2.18
N TYR A 304 4.45 -4.29 1.14
CA TYR A 304 5.57 -3.45 0.78
C TYR A 304 5.09 -2.12 0.19
N GLN A 305 5.48 -1.02 0.82
CA GLN A 305 5.10 0.34 0.43
C GLN A 305 6.13 1.03 -0.48
N GLY A 306 7.32 0.45 -0.66
CA GLY A 306 8.39 1.04 -1.43
C GLY A 306 9.51 1.65 -0.57
N ILE A 307 10.39 2.40 -1.24
CA ILE A 307 11.52 3.10 -0.61
C ILE A 307 11.04 4.46 -0.09
N TYR A 308 11.41 4.76 1.15
CA TYR A 308 11.17 6.04 1.82
C TYR A 308 12.47 6.67 2.28
N LEU A 309 12.43 7.95 2.61
CA LEU A 309 13.43 8.58 3.45
C LEU A 309 12.91 8.63 4.88
N LEU A 310 13.54 7.89 5.79
CA LEU A 310 13.39 8.11 7.23
C LEU A 310 14.23 9.35 7.57
N ALA A 311 13.56 10.43 7.92
CA ALA A 311 14.15 11.75 8.04
C ALA A 311 13.80 12.41 9.38
N GLU A 312 14.67 13.31 9.80
CA GLU A 312 14.40 14.17 10.95
C GLU A 312 13.23 15.11 10.67
N LYS A 313 12.37 15.31 11.66
CA LYS A 313 11.39 16.39 11.65
C LYS A 313 12.07 17.69 12.07
N ILE A 314 11.96 18.72 11.26
CA ILE A 314 12.49 20.06 11.62
C ILE A 314 11.74 20.56 12.83
N LYS A 315 12.45 20.77 13.92
CA LYS A 315 11.94 21.35 15.16
C LYS A 315 13.07 21.99 15.94
N ARG A 316 12.72 22.81 16.94
CA ARG A 316 13.68 23.34 17.86
C ARG A 316 14.14 22.26 18.82
N ASP A 317 15.41 21.91 18.75
CA ASP A 317 16.07 20.96 19.61
C ASP A 317 17.61 21.12 19.48
N VAL A 318 18.38 20.72 20.51
CA VAL A 318 19.83 20.80 20.53
C VAL A 318 20.47 19.97 19.41
N ASN A 319 19.86 18.88 18.99
CA ASN A 319 20.34 18.01 17.91
C ASN A 319 19.75 18.39 16.54
N ARG A 320 18.86 19.38 16.47
CA ARG A 320 18.17 19.84 15.27
C ARG A 320 18.42 21.31 15.02
N VAL A 321 17.42 22.17 15.20
CA VAL A 321 17.59 23.62 15.11
C VAL A 321 17.83 24.13 16.53
N ASP A 322 19.11 24.33 16.88
CA ASP A 322 19.54 24.77 18.20
C ASP A 322 19.36 26.30 18.33
N ILE A 323 18.14 26.71 18.68
CA ILE A 323 17.78 28.09 18.97
C ILE A 323 17.01 28.19 20.29
N SER A 324 17.17 29.30 20.99
CA SER A 324 16.45 29.57 22.21
C SER A 324 14.94 29.64 21.97
N LYS A 325 14.13 29.26 22.97
CA LYS A 325 12.69 29.50 22.95
C LYS A 325 12.44 31.00 23.12
N LEU A 326 11.70 31.60 22.20
CA LEU A 326 11.21 32.95 22.40
C LEU A 326 10.21 32.97 23.57
N ASP A 327 10.53 33.66 24.64
CA ASP A 327 9.55 33.89 25.73
C ASP A 327 8.56 34.99 25.31
N THR A 328 7.30 34.85 25.71
CA THR A 328 6.25 35.83 25.43
C THR A 328 6.57 37.24 26.01
N ASN A 329 7.50 37.31 26.96
CA ASN A 329 7.99 38.58 27.50
C ASN A 329 9.14 39.20 26.71
N GLU A 330 9.71 38.49 25.72
CA GLU A 330 10.83 38.92 24.86
C GLU A 330 10.37 39.46 23.49
N LEU A 331 9.08 39.77 23.34
CA LEU A 331 8.51 40.32 22.09
C LEU A 331 8.98 41.77 21.78
N VAL A 332 9.81 42.35 22.60
CA VAL A 332 10.50 43.61 22.32
C VAL A 332 11.93 43.28 21.89
N GLY A 333 12.18 43.22 20.56
CA GLY A 333 13.50 43.06 20.03
C GLY A 333 14.46 44.07 20.67
N ASN A 334 15.43 43.62 21.41
CA ASN A 334 16.61 44.41 21.69
C ASN A 334 17.42 44.48 20.39
N ASN A 335 17.48 45.65 19.79
CA ASN A 335 18.36 46.01 18.68
C ASN A 335 19.82 45.78 19.04
#